data_11164bd595de52c729f94ac4969ee654
#
_entry.id   11164bd595de52c729f94ac4969ee654
#
_cell.length_a   1.000
_cell.length_b   1.000
_cell.length_c   1.000
_cell.angle_alpha   90.00
_cell.angle_beta   90.00
_cell.angle_gamma   90.00
#
_symmetry.space_group_name_H-M   'P 1'
#
loop_
_entity.id
_entity.type
_entity.pdbx_description
1 polymer ?
#
loop_
_entity_poly.entity_id
_entity_poly.type
_entity_poly.pdbx_seq_one_letter_code
_entity_poly.pdbx_strand_id
1 'polypeptide(L)'
;KKLSIIFFFFSLLLCNLLAGCGSKDPAPAADHKLRVVVTFNAMKEFTQAVGQDKIHITSLIPDGTEPHDFQPTTKTMQALSKADILIYNSTGMERWVEQATQAAANPKLVIVEASKDTDRISLTEADEIRAHGQYDPHTWLSLSCAQTEVKNIAEALAAADKTNADFYRKNAAEYNQKLQALLAAYQKKFSKLEQKDFVTGHAAFAYLCRDFGLQQQSIEDVFASGEPSAQNLGKLTAYCKEHNVKTIFVEEAVSPKTSE
;
A
#
# COMPACT_ATOMS: atom_id res chain seq x y z
N LYS A 1 75.22 14.74 -37.41
CA LYS A 1 73.93 14.66 -38.23
C LYS A 1 73.20 13.33 -38.10
N LYS A 2 73.82 12.18 -37.90
CA LYS A 2 73.15 10.86 -37.78
C LYS A 2 72.53 10.66 -36.37
N LEU A 3 73.04 11.29 -35.35
CA LEU A 3 72.52 11.16 -33.98
C LEU A 3 71.23 11.94 -33.75
N SER A 4 71.10 13.09 -34.43
CA SER A 4 69.84 13.90 -34.35
C SER A 4 68.67 13.25 -35.03
N ILE A 5 68.87 12.43 -36.04
CA ILE A 5 67.78 11.71 -36.74
C ILE A 5 67.23 10.56 -35.88
N ILE A 6 68.05 9.86 -35.13
CA ILE A 6 67.68 8.78 -34.23
C ILE A 6 66.80 9.31 -33.07
N PHE A 7 67.13 10.50 -32.53
CA PHE A 7 66.33 11.11 -31.47
C PHE A 7 64.97 11.59 -31.95
N PHE A 8 64.84 12.02 -33.20
CA PHE A 8 63.60 12.45 -33.81
C PHE A 8 62.67 11.27 -34.06
N PHE A 9 63.15 10.11 -34.50
CA PHE A 9 62.38 8.91 -34.68
C PHE A 9 61.92 8.25 -33.35
N PHE A 10 62.79 8.37 -32.31
CA PHE A 10 62.42 7.86 -30.99
C PHE A 10 61.35 8.72 -30.29
N SER A 11 61.34 10.04 -30.51
CA SER A 11 60.33 10.96 -30.03
C SER A 11 58.97 10.77 -30.73
N LEU A 12 58.97 10.43 -32.03
CA LEU A 12 57.75 10.17 -32.81
C LEU A 12 57.13 8.82 -32.46
N LEU A 13 57.90 7.82 -32.02
CA LEU A 13 57.42 6.53 -31.60
C LEU A 13 56.79 6.58 -30.20
N LEU A 14 57.26 7.51 -29.32
CA LEU A 14 56.75 7.67 -27.97
C LEU A 14 55.41 8.41 -27.93
N CYS A 15 55.08 9.24 -28.93
CA CYS A 15 53.81 9.96 -29.03
C CYS A 15 52.65 9.08 -29.49
N ASN A 16 52.89 7.92 -30.13
CA ASN A 16 51.83 7.00 -30.55
C ASN A 16 51.37 6.04 -29.44
N LEU A 17 52.04 5.98 -28.30
CA LEU A 17 51.66 5.12 -27.17
C LEU A 17 50.66 5.81 -26.21
N LEU A 18 50.33 7.10 -26.42
CA LEU A 18 49.38 7.85 -25.58
C LEU A 18 47.97 8.01 -26.22
N ALA A 19 47.76 7.52 -27.44
CA ALA A 19 46.45 7.49 -28.07
C ALA A 19 45.71 6.14 -27.79
N GLY A 20 45.78 5.67 -26.56
CA GLY A 20 44.88 4.67 -26.03
C GLY A 20 43.52 5.34 -25.85
N CYS A 21 42.65 5.25 -26.86
CA CYS A 21 41.22 5.43 -26.70
C CYS A 21 40.72 4.45 -25.65
N GLY A 22 40.76 4.86 -24.39
CA GLY A 22 39.92 4.26 -23.37
C GLY A 22 38.47 4.52 -23.75
N SER A 23 37.83 3.58 -24.48
CA SER A 23 36.40 3.41 -24.45
C SER A 23 36.08 3.24 -22.97
N LYS A 24 35.60 4.30 -22.33
CA LYS A 24 34.86 4.16 -21.09
C LYS A 24 33.62 3.39 -21.51
N ASP A 25 33.67 2.06 -21.40
CA ASP A 25 32.45 1.31 -21.24
C ASP A 25 31.67 2.04 -20.16
N PRO A 26 30.43 2.47 -20.41
CA PRO A 26 29.62 3.05 -19.36
C PRO A 26 29.62 2.01 -18.25
N ALA A 27 30.14 2.38 -17.06
CA ALA A 27 30.00 1.53 -15.89
C ALA A 27 28.56 1.06 -15.85
N PRO A 28 28.29 -0.24 -15.64
CA PRO A 28 26.93 -0.72 -15.56
C PRO A 28 26.21 0.21 -14.60
N ALA A 29 25.12 0.83 -15.07
CA ALA A 29 24.32 1.72 -14.25
C ALA A 29 24.05 0.95 -12.96
N ALA A 30 24.50 1.48 -11.83
CA ALA A 30 24.28 0.86 -10.55
C ALA A 30 22.79 0.53 -10.52
N ASP A 31 22.47 -0.74 -10.30
CA ASP A 31 21.09 -1.25 -10.29
C ASP A 31 20.34 -0.59 -9.14
N HIS A 32 19.93 0.66 -9.36
CA HIS A 32 19.37 1.53 -8.34
C HIS A 32 17.88 1.24 -8.27
N LYS A 33 17.54 0.17 -7.52
CA LYS A 33 16.15 -0.16 -7.23
C LYS A 33 15.47 1.02 -6.54
N LEU A 34 14.23 1.33 -6.95
CA LEU A 34 13.41 2.32 -6.26
C LEU A 34 13.23 1.95 -4.78
N ARG A 35 13.46 2.90 -3.90
CA ARG A 35 13.21 2.76 -2.46
C ARG A 35 11.77 3.17 -2.19
N VAL A 36 10.90 2.19 -2.03
CA VAL A 36 9.48 2.38 -1.81
C VAL A 36 9.17 2.18 -0.34
N VAL A 37 8.62 3.19 0.30
CA VAL A 37 8.09 3.11 1.65
C VAL A 37 6.58 2.89 1.55
N VAL A 38 6.06 1.94 2.32
CA VAL A 38 4.63 1.62 2.40
C VAL A 38 4.17 1.72 3.85
N THR A 39 2.90 2.00 4.07
CA THR A 39 2.37 2.20 5.42
C THR A 39 2.16 0.89 6.16
N PHE A 40 1.32 -0.01 5.67
CA PHE A 40 0.97 -1.26 6.33
C PHE A 40 0.90 -2.44 5.34
N ASN A 41 0.57 -3.62 5.85
CA ASN A 41 0.74 -4.89 5.14
C ASN A 41 0.00 -4.95 3.79
N ALA A 42 -1.25 -4.47 3.68
CA ALA A 42 -1.96 -4.51 2.40
C ALA A 42 -1.24 -3.68 1.32
N MET A 43 -0.76 -2.48 1.67
CA MET A 43 0.03 -1.64 0.76
C MET A 43 1.34 -2.31 0.37
N LYS A 44 1.98 -3.02 1.30
CA LYS A 44 3.18 -3.82 1.04
C LYS A 44 2.91 -4.94 0.04
N GLU A 45 1.86 -5.73 0.25
CA GLU A 45 1.52 -6.87 -0.61
C GLU A 45 1.17 -6.42 -2.05
N PHE A 46 0.38 -5.37 -2.21
CA PHE A 46 0.05 -4.82 -3.53
C PHE A 46 1.30 -4.27 -4.23
N THR A 47 2.14 -3.55 -3.49
CA THR A 47 3.38 -2.98 -4.02
C THR A 47 4.37 -4.08 -4.41
N GLN A 48 4.49 -5.13 -3.59
CA GLN A 48 5.34 -6.29 -3.87
C GLN A 48 4.86 -7.08 -5.09
N ALA A 49 3.54 -7.25 -5.24
CA ALA A 49 2.97 -7.92 -6.40
C ALA A 49 3.30 -7.20 -7.72
N VAL A 50 3.33 -5.87 -7.69
CA VAL A 50 3.63 -5.02 -8.85
C VAL A 50 5.13 -4.88 -9.09
N GLY A 51 5.88 -4.52 -8.06
CA GLY A 51 7.29 -4.12 -8.17
C GLY A 51 8.28 -5.28 -8.19
N GLN A 52 7.93 -6.38 -7.53
CA GLN A 52 8.71 -7.62 -7.39
C GLN A 52 10.17 -7.34 -6.99
N ASP A 53 11.13 -7.80 -7.80
CA ASP A 53 12.57 -7.65 -7.56
C ASP A 53 13.16 -6.30 -8.05
N LYS A 54 12.35 -5.44 -8.69
CA LYS A 54 12.79 -4.13 -9.23
C LYS A 54 12.77 -3.01 -8.20
N ILE A 55 12.20 -3.25 -7.04
CA ILE A 55 12.05 -2.26 -5.97
C ILE A 55 12.60 -2.77 -4.65
N HIS A 56 12.84 -1.86 -3.72
CA HIS A 56 13.14 -2.15 -2.32
C HIS A 56 12.04 -1.57 -1.44
N ILE A 57 11.28 -2.43 -0.73
CA ILE A 57 10.14 -2.03 0.09
C ILE A 57 10.53 -1.93 1.56
N THR A 58 10.11 -0.85 2.21
CA THR A 58 10.16 -0.68 3.67
C THR A 58 8.76 -0.41 4.18
N SER A 59 8.22 -1.27 5.06
CA SER A 59 6.96 -1.05 5.76
C SER A 59 7.18 -0.21 7.02
N LEU A 60 6.31 0.79 7.24
CA LEU A 60 6.38 1.67 8.41
C LEU A 60 5.68 1.09 9.62
N ILE A 61 4.49 0.53 9.42
CA ILE A 61 3.68 -0.06 10.47
C ILE A 61 4.05 -1.54 10.58
N PRO A 62 4.52 -2.02 11.74
CA PRO A 62 4.83 -3.42 11.94
C PRO A 62 3.59 -4.31 11.80
N ASP A 63 3.79 -5.54 11.32
CA ASP A 63 2.73 -6.54 11.28
C ASP A 63 2.15 -6.77 12.70
N GLY A 64 0.83 -6.88 12.81
CA GLY A 64 0.11 -7.02 14.08
C GLY A 64 -0.10 -5.71 14.86
N THR A 65 0.25 -4.55 14.26
CA THR A 65 -0.05 -3.23 14.84
C THR A 65 -1.32 -2.68 14.18
N GLU A 66 -2.24 -2.13 14.99
CA GLU A 66 -3.43 -1.45 14.50
C GLU A 66 -3.06 -0.18 13.73
N PRO A 67 -3.38 -0.07 12.42
CA PRO A 67 -2.98 1.08 11.63
C PRO A 67 -3.61 2.41 12.06
N HIS A 68 -4.83 2.40 12.61
CA HIS A 68 -5.52 3.61 13.10
C HIS A 68 -4.77 4.28 14.26
N ASP A 69 -4.11 3.48 15.10
CA ASP A 69 -3.41 3.93 16.30
C ASP A 69 -1.93 4.27 16.07
N PHE A 70 -1.43 4.04 14.85
CA PHE A 70 -0.02 4.22 14.56
C PHE A 70 0.42 5.68 14.68
N GLN A 71 1.50 5.89 15.43
CA GLN A 71 2.15 7.19 15.59
C GLN A 71 3.53 7.17 14.92
N PRO A 72 3.83 8.14 14.05
CA PRO A 72 5.14 8.25 13.40
C PRO A 72 6.27 8.42 14.41
N THR A 73 7.37 7.75 14.17
CA THR A 73 8.57 7.78 15.01
C THR A 73 9.74 8.44 14.28
N THR A 74 10.86 8.66 14.96
CA THR A 74 12.12 9.10 14.33
C THR A 74 12.55 8.13 13.22
N LYS A 75 12.32 6.82 13.39
CA LYS A 75 12.60 5.80 12.35
C LYS A 75 11.73 6.01 11.11
N THR A 76 10.47 6.39 11.30
CA THR A 76 9.55 6.76 10.21
C THR A 76 10.12 7.93 9.40
N MET A 77 10.56 9.00 10.09
CA MET A 77 11.15 10.17 9.43
C MET A 77 12.43 9.81 8.66
N GLN A 78 13.29 8.96 9.23
CA GLN A 78 14.50 8.49 8.56
C GLN A 78 14.21 7.63 7.32
N ALA A 79 13.15 6.82 7.34
CA ALA A 79 12.72 6.05 6.18
C ALA A 79 12.22 6.99 5.06
N LEU A 80 11.31 7.93 5.39
CA LEU A 80 10.74 8.88 4.44
C LEU A 80 11.79 9.83 3.84
N SER A 81 12.76 10.28 4.63
CA SER A 81 13.83 11.17 4.14
C SER A 81 14.72 10.53 3.06
N LYS A 82 14.76 9.20 2.98
CA LYS A 82 15.56 8.42 2.02
C LYS A 82 14.73 7.77 0.92
N ALA A 83 13.41 7.79 1.03
CA ALA A 83 12.51 7.14 0.08
C ALA A 83 12.43 7.90 -1.25
N ASP A 84 12.18 7.16 -2.31
CA ASP A 84 11.85 7.71 -3.62
C ASP A 84 10.31 7.83 -3.75
N ILE A 85 9.57 6.87 -3.17
CA ILE A 85 8.10 6.84 -3.19
C ILE A 85 7.59 6.46 -1.79
N LEU A 86 6.52 7.14 -1.34
CA LEU A 86 5.65 6.71 -0.25
C LEU A 86 4.30 6.27 -0.83
N ILE A 87 3.87 5.06 -0.50
CA ILE A 87 2.54 4.54 -0.82
C ILE A 87 1.77 4.39 0.48
N TYR A 88 0.63 5.04 0.58
CA TYR A 88 -0.30 4.95 1.70
C TYR A 88 -1.71 4.70 1.18
N ASN A 89 -2.60 4.21 2.04
CA ASN A 89 -3.95 3.89 1.60
C ASN A 89 -4.78 5.16 1.35
N SER A 90 -5.06 5.94 2.41
CA SER A 90 -5.86 7.16 2.33
C SER A 90 -5.64 8.08 3.51
N THR A 91 -6.01 9.35 3.36
CA THR A 91 -5.95 10.33 4.46
C THR A 91 -6.89 9.96 5.62
N GLY A 92 -7.94 9.17 5.40
CA GLY A 92 -8.82 8.66 6.46
C GLY A 92 -8.13 7.60 7.33
N MET A 93 -7.25 6.79 6.75
CA MET A 93 -6.48 5.76 7.47
C MET A 93 -5.21 6.34 8.08
N GLU A 94 -4.38 6.99 7.28
CA GLU A 94 -3.06 7.49 7.71
C GLU A 94 -3.04 9.02 7.80
N ARG A 95 -3.77 9.57 8.73
CA ARG A 95 -3.90 11.04 8.94
C ARG A 95 -2.58 11.75 9.24
N TRP A 96 -1.60 10.99 9.70
CA TRP A 96 -0.26 11.48 10.02
C TRP A 96 0.64 11.70 8.80
N VAL A 97 0.27 11.19 7.61
CA VAL A 97 1.14 11.18 6.42
C VAL A 97 1.54 12.59 6.01
N GLU A 98 0.63 13.54 5.98
CA GLU A 98 0.94 14.92 5.59
C GLU A 98 2.00 15.54 6.52
N GLN A 99 1.78 15.45 7.83
CA GLN A 99 2.72 15.99 8.83
C GLN A 99 4.09 15.27 8.78
N ALA A 100 4.08 13.94 8.63
CA ALA A 100 5.29 13.14 8.59
C ALA A 100 6.13 13.44 7.34
N THR A 101 5.50 13.60 6.17
CA THR A 101 6.21 13.93 4.92
C THR A 101 6.79 15.33 4.94
N GLN A 102 6.10 16.29 5.53
CA GLN A 102 6.64 17.64 5.77
C GLN A 102 7.87 17.58 6.70
N ALA A 103 7.78 16.85 7.81
CA ALA A 103 8.87 16.70 8.78
C ALA A 103 10.08 15.94 8.22
N ALA A 104 9.87 14.99 7.32
CA ALA A 104 10.95 14.24 6.66
C ALA A 104 11.78 15.08 5.69
N ALA A 105 11.27 16.25 5.27
CA ALA A 105 11.94 17.24 4.43
C ALA A 105 12.61 16.66 3.17
N ASN A 106 11.95 15.70 2.51
CA ASN A 106 12.43 15.08 1.27
C ASN A 106 11.68 15.67 0.06
N PRO A 107 12.23 16.67 -0.63
CA PRO A 107 11.56 17.34 -1.74
C PRO A 107 11.41 16.47 -3.00
N LYS A 108 12.06 15.31 -3.03
CA LYS A 108 11.99 14.34 -4.15
C LYS A 108 11.00 13.21 -3.89
N LEU A 109 10.43 13.12 -2.68
CA LEU A 109 9.51 12.06 -2.32
C LEU A 109 8.21 12.18 -3.13
N VAL A 110 7.91 11.13 -3.88
CA VAL A 110 6.62 10.98 -4.54
C VAL A 110 5.63 10.37 -3.54
N ILE A 111 4.50 11.04 -3.31
CA ILE A 111 3.49 10.61 -2.35
C ILE A 111 2.30 10.08 -3.15
N VAL A 112 1.89 8.85 -2.88
CA VAL A 112 0.87 8.10 -3.61
C VAL A 112 -0.24 7.63 -2.68
N GLU A 113 -1.44 8.19 -2.85
CA GLU A 113 -2.66 7.66 -2.24
C GLU A 113 -3.16 6.50 -3.10
N ALA A 114 -3.05 5.27 -2.58
CA ALA A 114 -3.42 4.07 -3.31
C ALA A 114 -4.91 4.01 -3.59
N SER A 115 -5.76 4.41 -2.64
CA SER A 115 -7.22 4.40 -2.76
C SER A 115 -7.81 5.51 -3.63
N LYS A 116 -6.98 6.35 -4.23
CA LYS A 116 -7.46 7.42 -5.11
C LYS A 116 -8.33 6.83 -6.22
N ASP A 117 -9.46 7.50 -6.51
CA ASP A 117 -10.42 7.12 -7.55
C ASP A 117 -11.09 5.74 -7.35
N THR A 118 -11.03 5.16 -6.14
CA THR A 118 -11.88 4.02 -5.78
C THR A 118 -13.33 4.46 -5.58
N ASP A 119 -14.27 3.53 -5.70
CA ASP A 119 -15.68 3.77 -5.39
C ASP A 119 -15.87 3.79 -3.86
N ARG A 120 -15.83 4.99 -3.28
CA ARG A 120 -15.76 5.20 -1.83
C ARG A 120 -17.15 5.10 -1.17
N ILE A 121 -17.18 4.52 0.03
CA ILE A 121 -18.36 4.49 0.91
C ILE A 121 -18.29 5.73 1.81
N SER A 122 -19.38 6.53 1.80
CA SER A 122 -19.49 7.70 2.67
C SER A 122 -19.87 7.29 4.08
N LEU A 123 -19.24 7.90 5.08
CA LEU A 123 -19.67 7.82 6.48
C LEU A 123 -20.97 8.61 6.67
N THR A 124 -21.77 8.20 7.64
CA THR A 124 -23.06 8.84 7.98
C THR A 124 -23.01 9.59 9.30
N GLU A 125 -22.16 9.17 10.22
CA GLU A 125 -22.08 9.74 11.56
C GLU A 125 -21.26 11.04 11.56
N ALA A 126 -21.89 12.13 12.01
CA ALA A 126 -21.29 13.46 11.94
C ALA A 126 -19.98 13.60 12.75
N ASP A 127 -19.86 12.88 13.85
CA ASP A 127 -18.68 12.89 14.71
C ASP A 127 -17.51 12.15 14.05
N GLU A 128 -17.78 11.00 13.43
CA GLU A 128 -16.78 10.26 12.63
C GLU A 128 -16.28 11.09 11.43
N ILE A 129 -17.21 11.71 10.68
CA ILE A 129 -16.87 12.58 9.55
C ILE A 129 -15.97 13.74 10.00
N ARG A 130 -16.27 14.34 11.15
CA ARG A 130 -15.48 15.45 11.68
C ARG A 130 -14.10 15.01 12.14
N ALA A 131 -14.01 13.83 12.75
CA ALA A 131 -12.77 13.30 13.30
C ALA A 131 -11.86 12.69 12.23
N HIS A 132 -12.41 12.00 11.24
CA HIS A 132 -11.67 11.10 10.35
C HIS A 132 -11.82 11.41 8.85
N GLY A 133 -12.75 12.29 8.46
CA GLY A 133 -13.05 12.60 7.07
C GLY A 133 -14.33 11.93 6.60
N GLN A 134 -14.68 12.14 5.33
CA GLN A 134 -16.01 11.82 4.80
C GLN A 134 -16.19 10.34 4.47
N TYR A 135 -15.13 9.56 4.32
CA TYR A 135 -15.20 8.22 3.74
C TYR A 135 -14.63 7.16 4.68
N ASP A 136 -15.26 5.98 4.67
CA ASP A 136 -14.70 4.75 5.25
C ASP A 136 -13.35 4.46 4.58
N PRO A 137 -12.25 4.29 5.34
CA PRO A 137 -10.92 4.14 4.77
C PRO A 137 -10.58 2.71 4.31
N HIS A 138 -11.40 1.69 4.57
CA HIS A 138 -11.06 0.27 4.44
C HIS A 138 -11.20 -0.27 3.00
N THR A 139 -10.79 0.52 2.01
CA THR A 139 -10.94 0.21 0.57
C THR A 139 -10.22 -1.06 0.14
N TRP A 140 -9.04 -1.36 0.72
CA TRP A 140 -8.24 -2.55 0.36
C TRP A 140 -8.92 -3.89 0.68
N LEU A 141 -9.96 -3.90 1.52
CA LEU A 141 -10.75 -5.09 1.85
C LEU A 141 -11.77 -5.45 0.76
N SER A 142 -12.00 -4.56 -0.21
CA SER A 142 -12.79 -4.84 -1.41
C SER A 142 -11.88 -5.30 -2.54
N LEU A 143 -12.20 -6.44 -3.15
CA LEU A 143 -11.47 -6.92 -4.32
C LEU A 143 -11.64 -6.00 -5.55
N SER A 144 -12.76 -5.27 -5.63
CA SER A 144 -12.97 -4.29 -6.70
C SER A 144 -12.15 -3.02 -6.48
N CYS A 145 -12.08 -2.49 -5.26
CA CYS A 145 -11.24 -1.33 -4.94
C CYS A 145 -9.75 -1.67 -5.02
N ALA A 146 -9.33 -2.85 -4.52
CA ALA A 146 -7.95 -3.32 -4.58
C ALA A 146 -7.38 -3.33 -6.01
N GLN A 147 -8.22 -3.63 -7.03
CA GLN A 147 -7.78 -3.56 -8.43
C GLN A 147 -7.42 -2.12 -8.85
N THR A 148 -8.14 -1.12 -8.36
CA THR A 148 -7.81 0.29 -8.60
C THR A 148 -6.54 0.68 -7.85
N GLU A 149 -6.39 0.25 -6.59
CA GLU A 149 -5.20 0.52 -5.78
C GLU A 149 -3.93 -0.06 -6.42
N VAL A 150 -3.98 -1.31 -6.88
CA VAL A 150 -2.89 -1.98 -7.62
C VAL A 150 -2.52 -1.21 -8.88
N LYS A 151 -3.52 -0.70 -9.63
CA LYS A 151 -3.28 0.12 -10.82
C LYS A 151 -2.61 1.44 -10.46
N ASN A 152 -3.06 2.14 -9.41
CA ASN A 152 -2.50 3.40 -8.97
C ASN A 152 -1.03 3.23 -8.54
N ILE A 153 -0.72 2.15 -7.81
CA ILE A 153 0.64 1.78 -7.44
C ILE A 153 1.50 1.53 -8.68
N ALA A 154 1.00 0.78 -9.67
CA ALA A 154 1.75 0.47 -10.88
C ALA A 154 2.07 1.73 -11.70
N GLU A 155 1.12 2.65 -11.85
CA GLU A 155 1.36 3.89 -12.58
C GLU A 155 2.37 4.81 -11.85
N ALA A 156 2.35 4.83 -10.51
CA ALA A 156 3.33 5.56 -9.73
C ALA A 156 4.74 4.99 -9.89
N LEU A 157 4.90 3.67 -9.79
CA LEU A 157 6.18 3.00 -10.03
C LEU A 157 6.67 3.21 -11.47
N ALA A 158 5.78 3.09 -12.48
CA ALA A 158 6.09 3.32 -13.88
C ALA A 158 6.47 4.77 -14.19
N ALA A 159 5.90 5.72 -13.45
CA ALA A 159 6.25 7.13 -13.58
C ALA A 159 7.65 7.42 -13.03
N ALA A 160 8.02 6.78 -11.91
CA ALA A 160 9.30 6.96 -11.24
C ALA A 160 10.46 6.18 -11.92
N ASP A 161 10.17 5.00 -12.47
CA ASP A 161 11.13 4.14 -13.15
C ASP A 161 10.66 3.79 -14.57
N LYS A 162 11.01 4.66 -15.51
CA LYS A 162 10.64 4.53 -16.92
C LYS A 162 11.19 3.26 -17.57
N THR A 163 12.33 2.77 -17.11
CA THR A 163 13.00 1.59 -17.65
C THR A 163 12.19 0.33 -17.42
N ASN A 164 11.54 0.23 -16.26
CA ASN A 164 10.73 -0.93 -15.87
C ASN A 164 9.21 -0.66 -15.95
N ALA A 165 8.77 0.43 -16.60
CA ALA A 165 7.37 0.84 -16.65
C ALA A 165 6.42 -0.26 -17.15
N ASP A 166 6.77 -0.93 -18.25
CA ASP A 166 5.95 -2.00 -18.82
C ASP A 166 5.93 -3.25 -17.93
N PHE A 167 7.02 -3.53 -17.21
CA PHE A 167 7.08 -4.61 -16.22
C PHE A 167 6.07 -4.39 -15.09
N TYR A 168 6.00 -3.18 -14.52
CA TYR A 168 5.05 -2.85 -13.46
C TYR A 168 3.59 -2.96 -13.94
N ARG A 169 3.28 -2.40 -15.11
CA ARG A 169 1.93 -2.48 -15.70
C ARG A 169 1.49 -3.89 -16.00
N LYS A 170 2.41 -4.71 -16.53
CA LYS A 170 2.13 -6.14 -16.79
C LYS A 170 1.81 -6.87 -15.50
N ASN A 171 2.64 -6.72 -14.46
CA ASN A 171 2.43 -7.38 -13.17
C ASN A 171 1.11 -6.95 -12.53
N ALA A 172 0.77 -5.66 -12.58
CA ALA A 172 -0.51 -5.15 -12.10
C ALA A 172 -1.70 -5.76 -12.86
N ALA A 173 -1.60 -5.87 -14.19
CA ALA A 173 -2.65 -6.49 -15.00
C ALA A 173 -2.84 -7.98 -14.63
N GLU A 174 -1.76 -8.74 -14.47
CA GLU A 174 -1.81 -10.15 -14.06
C GLU A 174 -2.37 -10.31 -12.64
N TYR A 175 -2.00 -9.44 -11.71
CA TYR A 175 -2.54 -9.47 -10.35
C TYR A 175 -4.02 -9.12 -10.33
N ASN A 176 -4.43 -8.09 -11.08
CA ASN A 176 -5.84 -7.69 -11.20
C ASN A 176 -6.70 -8.78 -11.85
N GLN A 177 -6.18 -9.56 -12.80
CA GLN A 177 -6.89 -10.73 -13.33
C GLN A 177 -7.18 -11.78 -12.23
N LYS A 178 -6.23 -12.00 -11.30
CA LYS A 178 -6.42 -12.90 -10.16
C LYS A 178 -7.48 -12.35 -9.20
N LEU A 179 -7.43 -11.05 -8.86
CA LEU A 179 -8.42 -10.39 -8.02
C LEU A 179 -9.83 -10.46 -8.64
N GLN A 180 -9.94 -10.21 -9.94
CA GLN A 180 -11.22 -10.29 -10.68
C GLN A 180 -11.78 -11.71 -10.71
N ALA A 181 -10.94 -12.71 -10.93
CA ALA A 181 -11.35 -14.11 -10.91
C ALA A 181 -11.83 -14.52 -9.49
N LEU A 182 -11.14 -14.08 -8.45
CA LEU A 182 -11.50 -14.31 -7.07
C LEU A 182 -12.85 -13.64 -6.74
N LEU A 183 -13.02 -12.37 -7.12
CA LEU A 183 -14.26 -11.62 -6.95
C LEU A 183 -15.44 -12.37 -7.57
N ALA A 184 -15.35 -12.73 -8.85
CA ALA A 184 -16.42 -13.43 -9.56
C ALA A 184 -16.74 -14.80 -8.95
N ALA A 185 -15.72 -15.56 -8.54
CA ALA A 185 -15.90 -16.87 -7.92
C ALA A 185 -16.64 -16.77 -6.59
N TYR A 186 -16.29 -15.79 -5.75
CA TYR A 186 -16.92 -15.61 -4.44
C TYR A 186 -18.28 -14.92 -4.54
N GLN A 187 -18.49 -13.98 -5.45
CA GLN A 187 -19.85 -13.45 -5.73
C GLN A 187 -20.83 -14.57 -6.05
N LYS A 188 -20.42 -15.53 -6.88
CA LYS A 188 -21.24 -16.71 -7.20
C LYS A 188 -21.51 -17.61 -5.98
N LYS A 189 -20.56 -17.73 -5.04
CA LYS A 189 -20.74 -18.50 -3.81
C LYS A 189 -21.65 -17.77 -2.84
N PHE A 190 -21.37 -16.50 -2.56
CA PHE A 190 -22.10 -15.70 -1.60
C PHE A 190 -23.53 -15.38 -2.04
N SER A 191 -23.81 -15.29 -3.38
CA SER A 191 -25.16 -15.08 -3.88
C SER A 191 -26.13 -16.18 -3.47
N LYS A 192 -25.64 -17.40 -3.19
CA LYS A 192 -26.43 -18.57 -2.81
C LYS A 192 -26.69 -18.68 -1.30
N LEU A 193 -26.04 -17.84 -0.49
CA LEU A 193 -26.25 -17.84 0.95
C LEU A 193 -27.62 -17.24 1.28
N GLU A 194 -28.38 -17.90 2.14
CA GLU A 194 -29.62 -17.38 2.72
C GLU A 194 -29.29 -16.33 3.79
N GLN A 195 -28.32 -16.63 4.65
CA GLN A 195 -27.83 -15.73 5.68
C GLN A 195 -26.79 -14.76 5.08
N LYS A 196 -27.07 -13.47 5.15
CA LYS A 196 -26.23 -12.41 4.63
C LYS A 196 -25.54 -11.58 5.71
N ASP A 197 -25.87 -11.82 6.97
CA ASP A 197 -25.27 -11.09 8.09
C ASP A 197 -23.80 -11.47 8.26
N PHE A 198 -22.97 -10.44 8.29
CA PHE A 198 -21.53 -10.54 8.51
C PHE A 198 -21.18 -9.71 9.74
N VAL A 199 -21.07 -10.38 10.89
CA VAL A 199 -20.87 -9.73 12.19
C VAL A 199 -19.42 -9.77 12.58
N THR A 200 -18.85 -8.59 12.90
CA THR A 200 -17.44 -8.39 13.21
C THR A 200 -17.24 -7.64 14.51
N GLY A 201 -16.01 -7.64 15.04
CA GLY A 201 -15.62 -6.77 16.14
C GLY A 201 -15.64 -5.31 15.71
N HIS A 202 -14.93 -5.00 14.65
CA HIS A 202 -14.72 -3.68 14.08
C HIS A 202 -15.47 -3.51 12.74
N ALA A 203 -16.00 -2.32 12.45
CA ALA A 203 -16.76 -2.02 11.23
C ALA A 203 -15.89 -1.81 9.98
N ALA A 204 -14.86 -2.61 9.78
CA ALA A 204 -13.90 -2.45 8.67
C ALA A 204 -14.37 -3.01 7.32
N PHE A 205 -15.45 -3.80 7.29
CA PHE A 205 -15.73 -4.69 6.17
C PHE A 205 -16.85 -4.23 5.23
N ALA A 206 -17.26 -2.96 5.29
CA ALA A 206 -18.36 -2.44 4.48
C ALA A 206 -18.10 -2.62 2.97
N TYR A 207 -16.87 -2.39 2.51
CA TYR A 207 -16.48 -2.58 1.12
C TYR A 207 -16.51 -4.06 0.68
N LEU A 208 -16.02 -4.97 1.54
CA LEU A 208 -16.11 -6.42 1.30
C LEU A 208 -17.58 -6.86 1.23
N CYS A 209 -18.39 -6.40 2.16
CA CYS A 209 -19.82 -6.70 2.20
C CYS A 209 -20.53 -6.21 0.94
N ARG A 210 -20.19 -5.02 0.44
CA ARG A 210 -20.68 -4.50 -0.83
C ARG A 210 -20.31 -5.40 -2.01
N ASP A 211 -19.06 -5.85 -2.10
CA ASP A 211 -18.59 -6.73 -3.18
C ASP A 211 -19.37 -8.05 -3.24
N PHE A 212 -19.82 -8.55 -2.10
CA PHE A 212 -20.43 -9.88 -1.98
C PHE A 212 -21.90 -9.89 -1.60
N GLY A 213 -22.53 -8.72 -1.49
CA GLY A 213 -23.95 -8.60 -1.12
C GLY A 213 -24.23 -9.10 0.29
N LEU A 214 -23.30 -8.85 1.23
CA LEU A 214 -23.44 -9.12 2.66
C LEU A 214 -23.89 -7.85 3.40
N GLN A 215 -24.33 -8.03 4.65
CA GLN A 215 -24.75 -6.96 5.55
C GLN A 215 -23.85 -6.97 6.79
N GLN A 216 -23.01 -5.95 6.91
CA GLN A 216 -22.12 -5.82 8.06
C GLN A 216 -22.89 -5.34 9.29
N GLN A 217 -22.58 -5.96 10.43
CA GLN A 217 -22.86 -5.47 11.78
C GLN A 217 -21.58 -5.58 12.61
N SER A 218 -21.39 -4.67 13.55
CA SER A 218 -20.16 -4.65 14.35
C SER A 218 -20.41 -4.18 15.78
N ILE A 219 -19.46 -4.47 16.67
CA ILE A 219 -19.45 -4.01 18.05
C ILE A 219 -18.91 -2.59 18.13
N GLU A 220 -17.81 -2.35 17.41
CA GLU A 220 -17.07 -1.08 17.35
C GLU A 220 -17.36 -0.37 16.03
N ASP A 221 -17.12 0.93 16.02
CA ASP A 221 -17.28 1.80 14.83
C ASP A 221 -16.23 1.52 13.74
N VAL A 222 -16.24 2.35 12.69
CA VAL A 222 -15.34 2.24 11.53
C VAL A 222 -13.87 2.46 11.90
N PHE A 223 -13.58 3.13 13.02
CA PHE A 223 -12.22 3.48 13.44
C PHE A 223 -11.77 2.72 14.69
N ALA A 224 -12.54 1.74 15.14
CA ALA A 224 -12.29 0.97 16.36
C ALA A 224 -11.99 1.88 17.57
N SER A 225 -12.70 3.01 17.65
CA SER A 225 -12.46 4.06 18.62
C SER A 225 -13.06 3.71 19.99
N GLY A 226 -12.20 3.39 20.95
CA GLY A 226 -12.58 3.18 22.34
C GLY A 226 -12.99 1.74 22.69
N GLU A 227 -13.42 1.57 23.94
CA GLU A 227 -13.90 0.27 24.44
C GLU A 227 -15.35 0.05 24.02
N PRO A 228 -15.74 -1.19 23.66
CA PRO A 228 -17.13 -1.53 23.33
C PRO A 228 -18.08 -1.12 24.46
N SER A 229 -19.07 -0.31 24.15
CA SER A 229 -20.06 0.08 25.16
C SER A 229 -21.00 -1.06 25.49
N ALA A 230 -21.44 -1.20 26.74
CA ALA A 230 -22.45 -2.17 27.15
C ALA A 230 -23.75 -2.03 26.33
N GLN A 231 -24.07 -0.82 25.90
CA GLN A 231 -25.24 -0.55 25.06
C GLN A 231 -25.08 -1.16 23.66
N ASN A 232 -23.89 -1.00 23.00
CA ASN A 232 -23.62 -1.56 21.68
C ASN A 232 -23.57 -3.09 21.73
N LEU A 233 -22.93 -3.66 22.75
CA LEU A 233 -22.97 -5.12 22.99
C LEU A 233 -24.39 -5.65 23.16
N GLY A 234 -25.25 -4.93 23.90
CA GLY A 234 -26.66 -5.28 24.08
C GLY A 234 -27.43 -5.25 22.77
N LYS A 235 -27.24 -4.22 21.95
CA LYS A 235 -27.87 -4.09 20.62
C LYS A 235 -27.42 -5.22 19.67
N LEU A 236 -26.10 -5.49 19.59
CA LEU A 236 -25.59 -6.55 18.74
C LEU A 236 -26.06 -7.92 19.18
N THR A 237 -26.11 -8.17 20.51
CA THR A 237 -26.64 -9.43 21.06
C THR A 237 -28.11 -9.63 20.68
N ALA A 238 -28.94 -8.59 20.76
CA ALA A 238 -30.34 -8.64 20.35
C ALA A 238 -30.43 -8.92 18.84
N TYR A 239 -29.65 -8.21 18.02
CA TYR A 239 -29.59 -8.42 16.57
C TYR A 239 -29.21 -9.87 16.21
N CYS A 240 -28.14 -10.40 16.82
CA CYS A 240 -27.70 -11.77 16.57
C CYS A 240 -28.74 -12.82 16.91
N LYS A 241 -29.52 -12.60 17.99
CA LYS A 241 -30.65 -13.48 18.37
C LYS A 241 -31.79 -13.40 17.36
N GLU A 242 -32.21 -12.21 16.98
CA GLU A 242 -33.28 -11.95 16.03
C GLU A 242 -32.99 -12.55 14.65
N HIS A 243 -31.76 -12.35 14.16
CA HIS A 243 -31.31 -12.81 12.84
C HIS A 243 -30.72 -14.22 12.85
N ASN A 244 -30.74 -14.92 14.01
CA ASN A 244 -30.17 -16.27 14.16
C ASN A 244 -28.68 -16.36 13.73
N VAL A 245 -27.89 -15.29 13.96
CA VAL A 245 -26.46 -15.26 13.68
C VAL A 245 -25.72 -16.24 14.58
N LYS A 246 -24.88 -17.09 14.00
CA LYS A 246 -24.15 -18.15 14.71
C LYS A 246 -22.64 -17.89 14.81
N THR A 247 -22.15 -16.92 14.06
CA THR A 247 -20.71 -16.67 13.97
C THR A 247 -20.44 -15.17 14.04
N ILE A 248 -19.52 -14.78 14.91
CA ILE A 248 -18.95 -13.45 14.99
C ILE A 248 -17.47 -13.57 14.62
N PHE A 249 -17.01 -12.74 13.70
CA PHE A 249 -15.61 -12.68 13.30
C PHE A 249 -14.90 -11.62 14.13
N VAL A 250 -13.78 -11.98 14.74
CA VAL A 250 -12.95 -11.06 15.52
C VAL A 250 -11.56 -10.99 14.92
N GLU A 251 -10.95 -9.83 15.02
CA GLU A 251 -9.58 -9.62 14.58
C GLU A 251 -8.62 -10.26 15.59
N GLU A 252 -7.45 -10.68 15.11
CA GLU A 252 -6.44 -11.36 15.95
C GLU A 252 -5.89 -10.48 17.08
N ALA A 253 -5.86 -9.16 16.86
CA ALA A 253 -5.27 -8.19 17.78
C ALA A 253 -6.26 -7.54 18.77
N VAL A 254 -7.55 -7.93 18.77
CA VAL A 254 -8.55 -7.34 19.66
C VAL A 254 -8.57 -7.99 21.05
N SER A 255 -9.10 -7.25 22.04
CA SER A 255 -9.27 -7.73 23.39
C SER A 255 -10.17 -9.00 23.43
N PRO A 256 -9.81 -10.04 24.22
CA PRO A 256 -10.66 -11.21 24.41
C PRO A 256 -12.10 -10.90 24.86
N LYS A 257 -12.31 -9.76 25.53
CA LYS A 257 -13.65 -9.28 25.93
C LYS A 257 -14.60 -9.03 24.77
N THR A 258 -14.08 -8.86 23.55
CA THR A 258 -14.86 -8.63 22.35
C THR A 258 -15.39 -9.96 21.77
N SER A 259 -14.77 -11.08 22.10
CA SER A 259 -15.08 -12.42 21.57
C SER A 259 -15.84 -13.33 22.55
N GLU A 260 -15.89 -13.01 23.85
CA GLU A 260 -16.64 -13.72 24.90
C GLU A 260 -18.08 -13.19 25.04
#